data_f81c4ec3214e1f50a0fb40f809c7f93f
#
_entry.id   f81c4ec3214e1f50a0fb40f809c7f93f
#
_cell.length_a   1.000
_cell.length_b   1.000
_cell.length_c   1.000
_cell.angle_alpha   90.00
_cell.angle_beta   90.00
_cell.angle_gamma   90.00
#
_symmetry.space_group_name_H-M   'P 1'
#
loop_
_entity.id
_entity.type
_entity.pdbx_description
1 polymer ?
#
loop_
_entity_poly.entity_id
_entity_poly.type
_entity_poly.pdbx_seq_one_letter_code
_entity_poly.pdbx_strand_id
1 'polypeptide(L)'
;ACERDPLYLHALRNRFLRTPNVCVRPLDPNSVESIESIGESFDTVLCLHVLELLEDPAKSVAALQRKLKPGGALIVLAPQGPSLFCELDRRLGNRQRFTEAELRKLLEQNGCRVEKVVQMNKVGALAWRLYGGLLRRSRIDKPSLKIFDKTVWIWRRVDWLLPWRGLSMIAVARKPA
;
A
#
# COMPACT_ATOMS: atom_id res chain seq x y z
N ALA A 1 -13.99 -5.50 2.75
CA ALA A 1 -12.92 -4.74 3.40
C ALA A 1 -12.39 -5.52 4.59
N CYS A 2 -11.07 -5.48 4.81
CA CYS A 2 -10.42 -6.23 5.88
C CYS A 2 -9.56 -5.29 6.73
N GLU A 3 -9.52 -5.55 8.04
CA GLU A 3 -8.74 -4.78 9.01
C GLU A 3 -8.32 -5.68 10.17
N ARG A 4 -7.10 -5.48 10.68
CA ARG A 4 -6.55 -6.23 11.81
C ARG A 4 -6.88 -5.58 13.15
N ASP A 5 -6.78 -4.25 13.21
CA ASP A 5 -6.98 -3.50 14.45
C ASP A 5 -8.46 -3.48 14.84
N PRO A 6 -8.83 -3.91 16.06
CA PRO A 6 -10.22 -3.97 16.52
C PRO A 6 -10.92 -2.60 16.50
N LEU A 7 -10.21 -1.51 16.79
CA LEU A 7 -10.78 -0.16 16.81
C LEU A 7 -11.14 0.29 15.40
N TYR A 8 -10.21 0.10 14.44
CA TYR A 8 -10.48 0.42 13.04
C TYR A 8 -11.51 -0.52 12.43
N LEU A 9 -11.50 -1.81 12.79
CA LEU A 9 -12.51 -2.76 12.38
C LEU A 9 -13.91 -2.34 12.81
N HIS A 10 -14.06 -1.90 14.07
CA HIS A 10 -15.32 -1.36 14.59
C HIS A 10 -15.76 -0.10 13.84
N ALA A 11 -14.83 0.83 13.62
CA ALA A 11 -15.11 2.05 12.85
C ALA A 11 -15.55 1.76 11.41
N LEU A 12 -14.90 0.79 10.74
CA LEU A 12 -15.28 0.35 9.40
C LEU A 12 -16.67 -0.30 9.38
N ARG A 13 -16.99 -1.16 10.34
CA ARG A 13 -18.32 -1.77 10.47
C ARG A 13 -19.41 -0.72 10.62
N ASN A 14 -19.20 0.27 11.48
CA ASN A 14 -20.15 1.38 11.69
C ASN A 14 -20.29 2.22 10.41
N ARG A 15 -19.19 2.52 9.73
CA ARG A 15 -19.20 3.30 8.49
C ARG A 15 -20.00 2.62 7.38
N PHE A 16 -19.90 1.31 7.25
CA PHE A 16 -20.53 0.53 6.18
C PHE A 16 -21.80 -0.20 6.62
N LEU A 17 -22.33 0.08 7.82
CA LEU A 17 -23.51 -0.58 8.37
C LEU A 17 -24.73 -0.56 7.44
N ARG A 18 -24.90 0.52 6.66
CA ARG A 18 -26.01 0.71 5.71
C ARG A 18 -25.60 0.50 4.25
N THR A 19 -24.48 -0.15 3.99
CA THR A 19 -23.93 -0.38 2.66
C THR A 19 -23.94 -1.88 2.38
N PRO A 20 -25.03 -2.44 1.81
CA PRO A 20 -25.25 -3.90 1.78
C PRO A 20 -24.25 -4.67 0.91
N ASN A 21 -23.58 -3.98 -0.01
CA ASN A 21 -22.54 -4.54 -0.87
C ASN A 21 -21.11 -4.49 -0.26
N VAL A 22 -20.97 -4.06 1.00
CA VAL A 22 -19.68 -4.02 1.70
C VAL A 22 -19.69 -4.98 2.87
N CYS A 23 -18.86 -5.99 2.81
CA CYS A 23 -18.58 -6.89 3.93
C CYS A 23 -17.28 -6.46 4.62
N VAL A 24 -17.31 -6.33 5.96
CA VAL A 24 -16.13 -5.96 6.78
C VAL A 24 -15.75 -7.16 7.65
N ARG A 25 -14.52 -7.68 7.46
CA ARG A 25 -14.01 -8.87 8.17
C ARG A 25 -12.69 -8.55 8.89
N PRO A 26 -12.42 -9.18 10.04
CA PRO A 26 -11.08 -9.16 10.63
C PRO A 26 -10.14 -9.95 9.73
N LEU A 27 -8.90 -9.46 9.57
CA LEU A 27 -7.85 -10.17 8.83
C LEU A 27 -6.48 -9.68 9.30
N ASP A 28 -5.62 -10.63 9.68
CA ASP A 28 -4.21 -10.35 9.89
C ASP A 28 -3.41 -10.69 8.61
N PRO A 29 -2.84 -9.67 7.95
CA PRO A 29 -2.09 -9.90 6.72
C PRO A 29 -0.74 -10.60 6.94
N ASN A 30 -0.24 -10.73 8.18
CA ASN A 30 0.93 -11.54 8.51
C ASN A 30 0.61 -13.03 8.62
N SER A 31 -0.66 -13.40 8.82
CA SER A 31 -1.09 -14.80 8.93
C SER A 31 -1.64 -15.28 7.59
N VAL A 32 -0.96 -16.28 7.02
CA VAL A 32 -1.43 -16.99 5.82
C VAL A 32 -2.78 -17.64 6.08
N GLU A 33 -2.95 -18.26 7.25
CA GLU A 33 -4.20 -18.91 7.66
C GLU A 33 -5.35 -17.90 7.74
N SER A 34 -5.07 -16.68 8.24
CA SER A 34 -6.07 -15.59 8.27
C SER A 34 -6.51 -15.19 6.86
N ILE A 35 -5.58 -15.07 5.91
CA ILE A 35 -5.89 -14.78 4.50
C ILE A 35 -6.66 -15.95 3.88
N GLU A 36 -6.26 -17.17 4.15
CA GLU A 36 -6.88 -18.38 3.60
C GLU A 36 -8.27 -18.66 4.17
N SER A 37 -8.56 -18.23 5.40
CA SER A 37 -9.88 -18.33 6.02
C SER A 37 -10.98 -17.58 5.27
N ILE A 38 -10.61 -16.64 4.40
CA ILE A 38 -11.57 -16.03 3.46
C ILE A 38 -11.89 -17.09 2.39
N GLY A 39 -13.05 -17.72 2.50
CA GLY A 39 -13.46 -18.86 1.65
C GLY A 39 -13.78 -18.51 0.20
N GLU A 40 -13.69 -17.23 -0.19
CA GLU A 40 -14.07 -16.72 -1.51
C GLU A 40 -12.86 -16.43 -2.38
N SER A 41 -13.04 -16.46 -3.70
CA SER A 41 -12.07 -16.00 -4.69
C SER A 41 -12.56 -14.69 -5.32
N PHE A 42 -11.63 -13.79 -5.63
CA PHE A 42 -11.93 -12.43 -6.05
C PHE A 42 -11.44 -12.12 -7.46
N ASP A 43 -12.18 -11.29 -8.17
CA ASP A 43 -11.74 -10.73 -9.45
C ASP A 43 -10.61 -9.70 -9.23
N THR A 44 -10.63 -9.01 -8.08
CA THR A 44 -9.60 -8.00 -7.73
C THR A 44 -9.35 -8.01 -6.23
N VAL A 45 -8.08 -8.01 -5.86
CA VAL A 45 -7.60 -7.81 -4.48
C VAL A 45 -6.80 -6.51 -4.42
N LEU A 46 -7.12 -5.65 -3.46
CA LEU A 46 -6.39 -4.42 -3.17
C LEU A 46 -5.53 -4.61 -1.91
N CYS A 47 -4.23 -4.41 -2.04
CA CYS A 47 -3.26 -4.45 -0.94
C CYS A 47 -2.61 -3.07 -0.83
N LEU A 48 -3.19 -2.19 0.00
CA LEU A 48 -2.85 -0.78 0.05
C LEU A 48 -2.13 -0.45 1.36
N HIS A 49 -0.84 -0.10 1.25
CA HIS A 49 0.01 0.20 2.40
C HIS A 49 0.02 -0.91 3.47
N VAL A 50 0.23 -2.14 3.02
CA VAL A 50 0.28 -3.33 3.88
C VAL A 50 1.64 -4.02 3.79
N LEU A 51 2.19 -4.20 2.58
CA LEU A 51 3.39 -5.03 2.38
C LEU A 51 4.62 -4.50 3.15
N GLU A 52 4.71 -3.18 3.32
CA GLU A 52 5.79 -2.54 4.09
C GLU A 52 5.75 -2.81 5.59
N LEU A 53 4.59 -3.24 6.11
CA LEU A 53 4.37 -3.54 7.53
C LEU A 53 4.68 -5.01 7.86
N LEU A 54 4.73 -5.86 6.84
CA LEU A 54 4.81 -7.31 7.02
C LEU A 54 6.23 -7.79 7.34
N GLU A 55 6.31 -8.87 8.09
CA GLU A 55 7.58 -9.58 8.37
C GLU A 55 8.06 -10.35 7.15
N ASP A 56 7.14 -11.03 6.49
CA ASP A 56 7.39 -11.81 5.28
C ASP A 56 6.34 -11.46 4.20
N PRO A 57 6.59 -10.40 3.41
CA PRO A 57 5.68 -10.00 2.35
C PRO A 57 5.45 -11.09 1.29
N ALA A 58 6.44 -11.98 1.08
CA ALA A 58 6.32 -13.02 0.04
C ALA A 58 5.23 -14.02 0.37
N LYS A 59 5.16 -14.49 1.62
CA LYS A 59 4.10 -15.40 2.06
C LYS A 59 2.71 -14.78 1.90
N SER A 60 2.58 -13.52 2.27
CA SER A 60 1.31 -12.80 2.16
C SER A 60 0.91 -12.57 0.71
N VAL A 61 1.84 -12.21 -0.18
CA VAL A 61 1.56 -12.07 -1.62
C VAL A 61 1.14 -13.41 -2.22
N ALA A 62 1.82 -14.51 -1.88
CA ALA A 62 1.44 -15.84 -2.35
C ALA A 62 0.03 -16.24 -1.87
N ALA A 63 -0.32 -15.94 -0.62
CA ALA A 63 -1.65 -16.19 -0.08
C ALA A 63 -2.72 -15.32 -0.77
N LEU A 64 -2.47 -14.04 -0.98
CA LEU A 64 -3.37 -13.14 -1.70
C LEU A 64 -3.56 -13.55 -3.16
N GLN A 65 -2.49 -14.02 -3.83
CA GLN A 65 -2.56 -14.54 -5.19
C GLN A 65 -3.47 -15.77 -5.28
N ARG A 66 -3.43 -16.67 -4.29
CA ARG A 66 -4.34 -17.82 -4.25
C ARG A 66 -5.81 -17.41 -4.14
N LYS A 67 -6.10 -16.26 -3.53
CA LYS A 67 -7.46 -15.71 -3.43
C LYS A 67 -7.96 -15.02 -4.69
N LEU A 68 -7.13 -14.88 -5.71
CA LEU A 68 -7.58 -14.39 -7.00
C LEU A 68 -8.16 -15.51 -7.84
N LYS A 69 -9.22 -15.21 -8.58
CA LYS A 69 -9.69 -16.03 -9.70
C LYS A 69 -8.62 -16.08 -10.79
N PRO A 70 -8.61 -17.11 -11.68
CA PRO A 70 -7.79 -17.07 -12.90
C PRO A 70 -8.00 -15.76 -13.66
N GLY A 71 -6.94 -15.09 -14.06
CA GLY A 71 -6.99 -13.76 -14.69
C GLY A 71 -7.30 -12.59 -13.76
N GLY A 72 -7.55 -12.82 -12.48
CA GLY A 72 -7.84 -11.78 -11.47
C GLY A 72 -6.65 -10.87 -11.20
N ALA A 73 -6.92 -9.67 -10.70
CA ALA A 73 -5.92 -8.62 -10.49
C ALA A 73 -5.55 -8.45 -9.01
N LEU A 74 -4.24 -8.35 -8.72
CA LEU A 74 -3.70 -7.87 -7.46
C LEU A 74 -3.17 -6.45 -7.67
N ILE A 75 -3.75 -5.49 -6.98
CA ILE A 75 -3.33 -4.08 -7.03
C ILE A 75 -2.63 -3.77 -5.71
N VAL A 76 -1.37 -3.42 -5.78
CA VAL A 76 -0.53 -3.11 -4.62
C VAL A 76 -0.16 -1.65 -4.63
N LEU A 77 -0.40 -0.95 -3.53
CA LEU A 77 0.17 0.36 -3.25
C LEU A 77 1.21 0.20 -2.14
N ALA A 78 2.44 0.60 -2.43
CA ALA A 78 3.55 0.50 -1.48
C ALA A 78 4.43 1.76 -1.48
N PRO A 79 5.10 2.09 -0.36
CA PRO A 79 6.04 3.20 -0.30
C PRO A 79 7.29 2.88 -1.11
N GLN A 80 7.73 3.86 -1.90
CA GLN A 80 8.89 3.74 -2.77
C GLN A 80 10.13 4.38 -2.16
N GLY A 81 11.30 3.91 -2.61
CA GLY A 81 12.59 4.49 -2.33
C GLY A 81 13.16 4.08 -0.96
N PRO A 82 13.91 2.97 -0.88
CA PRO A 82 14.58 2.54 0.35
C PRO A 82 15.45 3.64 0.98
N SER A 83 16.06 4.51 0.16
CA SER A 83 16.85 5.66 0.64
C SER A 83 16.03 6.75 1.34
N LEU A 84 14.70 6.72 1.23
CA LEU A 84 13.79 7.63 1.94
C LEU A 84 13.33 7.07 3.29
N PHE A 85 13.75 5.84 3.64
CA PHE A 85 13.38 5.23 4.91
C PHE A 85 13.95 6.03 6.08
N CYS A 86 13.09 6.46 7.00
CA CYS A 86 13.48 7.34 8.10
C CYS A 86 12.65 7.06 9.36
N GLU A 87 12.79 7.90 10.38
CA GLU A 87 12.08 7.76 11.65
C GLU A 87 10.55 7.87 11.50
N LEU A 88 10.07 8.62 10.51
CA LEU A 88 8.64 8.67 10.19
C LEU A 88 8.11 7.29 9.78
N ASP A 89 8.89 6.54 8.97
CA ASP A 89 8.52 5.18 8.56
C ASP A 89 8.41 4.25 9.78
N ARG A 90 9.41 4.28 10.68
CA ARG A 90 9.41 3.44 11.88
C ARG A 90 8.19 3.72 12.76
N ARG A 91 7.81 4.98 12.93
CA ARG A 91 6.63 5.37 13.71
C ARG A 91 5.31 4.96 13.06
N LEU A 92 5.28 4.86 11.74
CA LEU A 92 4.12 4.33 11.00
C LEU A 92 4.09 2.79 11.03
N GLY A 93 5.11 2.15 11.59
CA GLY A 93 5.25 0.70 11.62
C GLY A 93 5.85 0.11 10.35
N ASN A 94 6.31 0.96 9.42
CA ASN A 94 6.96 0.49 8.20
C ASN A 94 8.29 -0.19 8.54
N ARG A 95 8.50 -1.38 8.04
CA ARG A 95 9.74 -2.15 8.15
C ARG A 95 10.66 -1.90 6.96
N GLN A 96 10.08 -1.53 5.83
CA GLN A 96 10.81 -1.36 4.57
C GLN A 96 10.09 -0.42 3.61
N ARG A 97 10.81 -0.02 2.58
CA ARG A 97 10.31 0.61 1.36
C ARG A 97 10.84 -0.19 0.18
N PHE A 98 10.16 -0.15 -0.93
CA PHE A 98 10.50 -0.95 -2.09
C PHE A 98 11.07 -0.09 -3.21
N THR A 99 11.98 -0.64 -3.99
CA THR A 99 12.23 -0.21 -5.36
C THR A 99 11.19 -0.85 -6.29
N GLU A 100 11.03 -0.32 -7.49
CA GLU A 100 10.15 -0.93 -8.49
C GLU A 100 10.59 -2.35 -8.84
N ALA A 101 11.92 -2.58 -8.96
CA ALA A 101 12.47 -3.88 -9.27
C ALA A 101 12.19 -4.92 -8.15
N GLU A 102 12.33 -4.52 -6.89
CA GLU A 102 12.03 -5.39 -5.74
C GLU A 102 10.55 -5.75 -5.67
N LEU A 103 9.65 -4.75 -5.85
CA LEU A 103 8.22 -5.01 -5.82
C LEU A 103 7.80 -5.90 -7.00
N ARG A 104 8.31 -5.64 -8.20
CA ARG A 104 8.06 -6.49 -9.37
C ARG A 104 8.52 -7.92 -9.13
N LYS A 105 9.77 -8.10 -8.69
CA LYS A 105 10.33 -9.41 -8.35
C LYS A 105 9.51 -10.14 -7.31
N LEU A 106 9.09 -9.44 -6.24
CA LEU A 106 8.25 -9.99 -5.18
C LEU A 106 6.94 -10.55 -5.74
N LEU A 107 6.26 -9.77 -6.58
CA LEU A 107 4.97 -10.18 -7.17
C LEU A 107 5.15 -11.34 -8.17
N GLU A 108 6.16 -11.27 -9.03
CA GLU A 108 6.42 -12.29 -10.06
C GLU A 108 6.87 -13.63 -9.47
N GLN A 109 7.74 -13.62 -8.46
CA GLN A 109 8.18 -14.84 -7.77
C GLN A 109 7.04 -15.53 -6.99
N ASN A 110 5.96 -14.78 -6.69
CA ASN A 110 4.79 -15.32 -5.99
C ASN A 110 3.58 -15.53 -6.92
N GLY A 111 3.84 -15.79 -8.21
CA GLY A 111 2.85 -16.28 -9.15
C GLY A 111 1.96 -15.21 -9.79
N CYS A 112 2.33 -13.93 -9.74
CA CYS A 112 1.65 -12.86 -10.44
C CYS A 112 2.46 -12.37 -11.63
N ARG A 113 1.81 -11.98 -12.73
CA ARG A 113 2.42 -11.26 -13.84
C ARG A 113 2.20 -9.77 -13.68
N VAL A 114 3.27 -8.98 -13.51
CA VAL A 114 3.16 -7.52 -13.35
C VAL A 114 2.92 -6.87 -14.70
N GLU A 115 1.76 -6.23 -14.86
CA GLU A 115 1.37 -5.54 -16.09
C GLU A 115 1.84 -4.09 -16.10
N LYS A 116 1.73 -3.40 -14.98
CA LYS A 116 2.02 -1.97 -14.88
C LYS A 116 2.52 -1.59 -13.50
N VAL A 117 3.50 -0.69 -13.46
CA VAL A 117 3.89 0.01 -12.23
C VAL A 117 3.82 1.51 -12.51
N VAL A 118 3.15 2.24 -11.63
CA VAL A 118 3.00 3.71 -11.71
C VAL A 118 3.56 4.32 -10.44
N GLN A 119 4.49 5.23 -10.60
CA GLN A 119 5.03 6.02 -9.49
C GLN A 119 4.18 7.26 -9.29
N MET A 120 3.96 7.64 -8.04
CA MET A 120 3.09 8.76 -7.67
C MET A 120 3.61 9.53 -6.46
N ASN A 121 3.07 10.74 -6.31
CA ASN A 121 3.40 11.63 -5.19
C ASN A 121 4.90 12.01 -5.16
N LYS A 122 5.41 12.50 -6.29
CA LYS A 122 6.82 12.95 -6.41
C LYS A 122 7.10 14.18 -5.56
N VAL A 123 6.12 15.09 -5.45
CA VAL A 123 6.21 16.25 -4.54
C VAL A 123 6.28 15.79 -3.08
N GLY A 124 5.49 14.78 -2.71
CA GLY A 124 5.55 14.17 -1.39
C GLY A 124 6.90 13.54 -1.07
N ALA A 125 7.60 12.98 -2.08
CA ALA A 125 8.95 12.43 -1.90
C ALA A 125 9.95 13.50 -1.47
N LEU A 126 9.87 14.69 -2.05
CA LEU A 126 10.70 15.85 -1.67
C LEU A 126 10.39 16.31 -0.24
N ALA A 127 9.10 16.45 0.09
CA ALA A 127 8.67 16.81 1.43
C ALA A 127 9.12 15.75 2.47
N TRP A 128 8.97 14.47 2.16
CA TRP A 128 9.40 13.37 3.04
C TRP A 128 10.90 13.40 3.30
N ARG A 129 11.70 13.64 2.25
CA ARG A 129 13.16 13.77 2.36
C ARG A 129 13.55 14.96 3.23
N LEU A 130 12.86 16.09 3.10
CA LEU A 130 13.10 17.29 3.91
C LEU A 130 12.72 17.05 5.37
N TYR A 131 11.49 16.61 5.64
CA TYR A 131 10.98 16.45 7.01
C TYR A 131 11.60 15.28 7.73
N GLY A 132 11.65 14.12 7.10
CA GLY A 132 12.15 12.89 7.70
C GLY A 132 13.68 12.75 7.65
N GLY A 133 14.30 13.18 6.52
CA GLY A 133 15.74 13.09 6.31
C GLY A 133 16.51 14.25 6.94
N LEU A 134 16.31 15.47 6.43
CA LEU A 134 17.11 16.64 6.83
C LEU A 134 16.71 17.17 8.21
N LEU A 135 15.42 17.40 8.43
CA LEU A 135 14.91 17.95 9.70
C LEU A 135 14.76 16.89 10.79
N ARG A 136 14.93 15.60 10.47
CA ARG A 136 14.78 14.46 11.37
C ARG A 136 13.52 14.52 12.25
N ARG A 137 12.45 15.12 11.71
CA ARG A 137 11.18 15.22 12.43
C ARG A 137 10.50 13.85 12.46
N SER A 138 10.01 13.50 13.63
CA SER A 138 9.29 12.25 13.87
C SER A 138 7.79 12.35 13.67
N ARG A 139 7.28 13.55 13.39
CA ARG A 139 5.84 13.82 13.13
C ARG A 139 5.71 14.93 12.10
N ILE A 140 4.72 14.80 11.23
CA ILE A 140 4.27 15.89 10.36
C ILE A 140 3.19 16.65 11.13
N ASP A 141 3.34 17.95 11.24
CA ASP A 141 2.40 18.80 11.97
C ASP A 141 1.07 18.97 11.18
N LYS A 142 -0.02 19.14 11.91
CA LYS A 142 -1.37 19.29 11.33
C LYS A 142 -1.51 20.43 10.33
N PRO A 143 -0.89 21.62 10.53
CA PRO A 143 -0.93 22.71 9.55
C PRO A 143 -0.31 22.31 8.22
N SER A 144 0.88 21.67 8.21
CA SER A 144 1.56 21.22 6.99
C SER A 144 0.72 20.21 6.21
N LEU A 145 0.06 19.27 6.91
CA LEU A 145 -0.87 18.33 6.28
C LEU A 145 -2.06 19.04 5.63
N LYS A 146 -2.67 20.02 6.33
CA LYS A 146 -3.80 20.79 5.79
C LYS A 146 -3.42 21.60 4.56
N ILE A 147 -2.22 22.19 4.54
CA ILE A 147 -1.71 22.92 3.37
C ILE A 147 -1.51 21.95 2.21
N PHE A 148 -0.89 20.81 2.46
CA PHE A 148 -0.69 19.77 1.45
C PHE A 148 -2.03 19.30 0.87
N ASP A 149 -3.02 18.98 1.70
CA ASP A 149 -4.35 18.54 1.27
C ASP A 149 -5.06 19.58 0.40
N LYS A 150 -4.98 20.87 0.77
CA LYS A 150 -5.55 21.96 -0.01
C LYS A 150 -4.88 22.15 -1.37
N THR A 151 -3.62 21.77 -1.50
CA THR A 151 -2.81 22.00 -2.71
C THR A 151 -2.61 20.72 -3.53
N VAL A 152 -3.10 19.56 -3.06
CA VAL A 152 -2.92 18.25 -3.71
C VAL A 152 -3.43 18.22 -5.16
N TRP A 153 -4.49 18.98 -5.47
CA TRP A 153 -5.04 19.06 -6.83
C TRP A 153 -4.07 19.74 -7.82
N ILE A 154 -3.24 20.67 -7.35
CA ILE A 154 -2.15 21.28 -8.14
C ILE A 154 -1.05 20.25 -8.35
N TRP A 155 -0.58 19.63 -7.25
CA TRP A 155 0.51 18.66 -7.28
C TRP A 155 0.22 17.48 -8.19
N ARG A 156 -1.01 16.97 -8.20
CA ARG A 156 -1.44 15.91 -9.13
C ARG A 156 -1.26 16.27 -10.60
N ARG A 157 -1.39 17.55 -10.96
CA ARG A 157 -1.24 17.99 -12.36
C ARG A 157 0.21 18.13 -12.79
N VAL A 158 1.11 18.43 -11.86
CA VAL A 158 2.53 18.61 -12.17
C VAL A 158 3.40 17.42 -11.80
N ASP A 159 2.86 16.46 -11.08
CA ASP A 159 3.60 15.30 -10.57
C ASP A 159 4.30 14.50 -11.69
N TRP A 160 3.67 14.38 -12.87
CA TRP A 160 4.23 13.66 -14.02
C TRP A 160 5.42 14.39 -14.68
N LEU A 161 5.49 15.71 -14.54
CA LEU A 161 6.58 16.53 -15.09
C LEU A 161 7.89 16.40 -14.30
N LEU A 162 7.80 15.97 -13.05
CA LEU A 162 8.95 15.93 -12.16
C LEU A 162 9.87 14.74 -12.50
N PRO A 163 11.21 14.96 -12.61
CA PRO A 163 12.13 13.95 -13.10
C PRO A 163 12.54 12.88 -12.08
N TRP A 164 12.21 13.07 -10.79
CA TRP A 164 12.59 12.13 -9.73
C TRP A 164 11.50 11.09 -9.44
N ARG A 165 11.86 10.11 -8.62
CA ARG A 165 10.95 9.01 -8.22
C ARG A 165 9.88 9.49 -7.25
N GLY A 166 8.70 8.84 -7.30
CA GLY A 166 7.60 9.11 -6.39
C GLY A 166 7.84 8.63 -4.96
N LEU A 167 7.03 9.12 -4.02
CA LEU A 167 7.02 8.64 -2.62
C LEU A 167 6.39 7.25 -2.51
N SER A 168 5.46 6.95 -3.41
CA SER A 168 4.72 5.69 -3.45
C SER A 168 4.62 5.19 -4.89
N MET A 169 4.32 3.91 -5.05
CA MET A 169 4.06 3.29 -6.33
C MET A 169 2.86 2.35 -6.25
N ILE A 170 2.12 2.28 -7.36
CA ILE A 170 1.05 1.31 -7.56
C ILE A 170 1.53 0.28 -8.58
N ALA A 171 1.48 -0.98 -8.21
CA ALA A 171 1.68 -2.11 -9.12
C ALA A 171 0.33 -2.78 -9.41
N VAL A 172 0.06 -3.04 -10.68
CA VAL A 172 -1.05 -3.88 -11.14
C VAL A 172 -0.45 -5.18 -11.64
N ALA A 173 -0.83 -6.27 -10.99
CA ALA A 173 -0.37 -7.60 -11.33
C ALA A 173 -1.56 -8.54 -11.50
N ARG A 174 -1.43 -9.56 -12.34
CA ARG A 174 -2.48 -10.56 -12.60
C ARG A 174 -2.03 -11.95 -12.25
N LYS A 175 -2.98 -12.72 -11.75
CA LYS A 175 -2.87 -14.17 -11.71
C LYS A 175 -2.97 -14.71 -13.14
N PRO A 176 -2.05 -15.56 -13.59
CA PRO A 176 -2.20 -16.26 -14.86
C PRO A 176 -3.54 -17.01 -14.95
N ALA A 177 -4.06 -17.17 -16.17
CA ALA A 177 -5.28 -17.92 -16.42
C ALA A 177 -5.10 -19.40 -16.18
#